data_8d27805b441e5ca7505790dca7ab9b1b
#
_entry.id   8d27805b441e5ca7505790dca7ab9b1b
#
_cell.length_a   1.000
_cell.length_b   1.000
_cell.length_c   1.000
_cell.angle_alpha   90.00
_cell.angle_beta   90.00
_cell.angle_gamma   90.00
#
_symmetry.space_group_name_H-M   'P 1'
#
loop_
_entity.id
_entity.type
_entity.pdbx_description
1 polymer ?
#
loop_
_entity_poly.entity_id
_entity_poly.type
_entity_poly.pdbx_seq_one_letter_code
_entity_poly.pdbx_strand_id
1 'polypeptide(L)'
;DFTATGSDTGTLSKVDSDMQYRLDGSDWTNINSSSAELSGLTSSTEIQIIKKGGETALDSAIQTITLTQAATPNATFAATGTSTGTLTGVNSGMQYQIGNGAWSDIMGESTALTGLYKGSVIHVRTKGTGTALFSQSQDITLEQAATPTATFAATGTSTGTLSGVTSGMKYKIGNGEWIAISSN
;
A
#
# COMPACT_ATOMS: atom_id res chain seq x y z
N ASP A 1 -25.51 5.11 -2.26
CA ASP A 1 -24.14 5.15 -2.82
C ASP A 1 -23.22 4.21 -2.01
N PHE A 2 -22.18 3.67 -2.66
CA PHE A 2 -21.14 2.86 -2.01
C PHE A 2 -19.79 3.58 -2.07
N THR A 3 -19.02 3.48 -0.99
CA THR A 3 -17.64 3.98 -0.93
C THR A 3 -16.76 2.92 -0.28
N ALA A 4 -15.72 2.46 -0.98
CA ALA A 4 -14.75 1.53 -0.43
C ALA A 4 -13.91 2.20 0.67
N THR A 5 -13.67 1.47 1.77
CA THR A 5 -12.81 1.89 2.89
C THR A 5 -11.58 0.99 3.05
N GLY A 6 -11.59 -0.16 2.37
CA GLY A 6 -10.52 -1.15 2.37
C GLY A 6 -10.60 -2.10 1.19
N SER A 7 -9.79 -3.15 1.23
CA SER A 7 -9.77 -4.20 0.19
C SER A 7 -10.96 -5.16 0.28
N ASP A 8 -11.66 -5.16 1.41
CA ASP A 8 -12.80 -6.04 1.72
C ASP A 8 -13.88 -5.30 2.55
N THR A 9 -13.80 -3.98 2.66
CA THR A 9 -14.70 -3.15 3.45
C THR A 9 -15.18 -1.93 2.68
N GLY A 10 -16.36 -1.42 3.04
CA GLY A 10 -16.92 -0.20 2.49
C GLY A 10 -18.15 0.28 3.24
N THR A 11 -18.62 1.45 2.89
CA THR A 11 -19.77 2.12 3.50
C THR A 11 -20.84 2.35 2.47
N LEU A 12 -22.08 1.92 2.77
CA LEU A 12 -23.27 2.40 2.09
C LEU A 12 -23.69 3.75 2.68
N SER A 13 -23.97 4.72 1.84
CA SER A 13 -24.49 6.03 2.20
C SER A 13 -25.77 6.35 1.43
N LYS A 14 -26.50 7.41 1.82
CA LYS A 14 -27.81 7.77 1.29
C LYS A 14 -28.84 6.65 1.45
N VAL A 15 -28.79 5.99 2.58
CA VAL A 15 -29.71 4.94 3.01
C VAL A 15 -30.45 5.41 4.26
N ASP A 16 -31.57 4.77 4.61
CA ASP A 16 -32.39 5.10 5.78
C ASP A 16 -32.99 3.84 6.42
N SER A 17 -33.71 4.01 7.54
CA SER A 17 -34.34 2.92 8.30
C SER A 17 -35.46 2.18 7.56
N ASP A 18 -35.98 2.74 6.48
CA ASP A 18 -36.98 2.08 5.64
C ASP A 18 -36.35 1.17 4.58
N MET A 19 -35.03 1.13 4.54
CA MET A 19 -34.27 0.32 3.57
C MET A 19 -33.71 -0.94 4.23
N GLN A 20 -33.48 -1.92 3.38
CA GLN A 20 -32.75 -3.14 3.69
C GLN A 20 -31.67 -3.37 2.64
N TYR A 21 -30.61 -4.05 3.00
CA TYR A 21 -29.59 -4.52 2.08
C TYR A 21 -29.35 -6.00 2.25
N ARG A 22 -28.77 -6.64 1.24
CA ARG A 22 -28.20 -7.99 1.30
C ARG A 22 -26.98 -8.08 0.41
N LEU A 23 -26.10 -9.03 0.69
CA LEU A 23 -24.93 -9.35 -0.08
C LEU A 23 -25.12 -10.70 -0.76
N ASP A 24 -24.82 -10.78 -2.07
CA ASP A 24 -24.82 -12.02 -2.86
C ASP A 24 -26.06 -12.91 -2.67
N GLY A 25 -27.24 -12.29 -2.56
CA GLY A 25 -28.50 -13.01 -2.39
C GLY A 25 -28.75 -13.59 -1.01
N SER A 26 -27.97 -13.24 0.02
CA SER A 26 -28.21 -13.62 1.42
C SER A 26 -29.52 -13.05 1.98
N ASP A 27 -29.83 -13.28 3.25
CA ASP A 27 -30.98 -12.71 3.92
C ASP A 27 -30.90 -11.17 3.99
N TRP A 28 -32.09 -10.53 3.94
CA TRP A 28 -32.18 -9.07 4.04
C TRP A 28 -31.84 -8.58 5.44
N THR A 29 -30.94 -7.60 5.51
CA THR A 29 -30.51 -6.92 6.73
C THR A 29 -31.12 -5.52 6.79
N ASN A 30 -31.74 -5.17 7.93
CA ASN A 30 -32.28 -3.83 8.15
C ASN A 30 -31.17 -2.80 8.27
N ILE A 31 -31.37 -1.64 7.66
CA ILE A 31 -30.55 -0.46 7.86
C ILE A 31 -31.16 0.36 9.00
N ASN A 32 -30.35 0.70 9.99
CA ASN A 32 -30.83 1.40 11.19
C ASN A 32 -30.30 2.86 11.32
N SER A 33 -29.57 3.33 10.28
CA SER A 33 -28.97 4.67 10.27
C SER A 33 -28.85 5.20 8.83
N SER A 34 -28.32 6.41 8.67
CA SER A 34 -28.09 7.01 7.35
C SER A 34 -26.89 6.41 6.58
N SER A 35 -26.21 5.43 7.17
CA SER A 35 -25.11 4.67 6.56
C SER A 35 -25.07 3.24 7.11
N ALA A 36 -24.45 2.33 6.38
CA ALA A 36 -24.17 0.96 6.83
C ALA A 36 -22.73 0.57 6.46
N GLU A 37 -21.97 0.12 7.46
CA GLU A 37 -20.63 -0.43 7.26
C GLU A 37 -20.74 -1.88 6.79
N LEU A 38 -20.01 -2.21 5.73
CA LEU A 38 -19.98 -3.53 5.11
C LEU A 38 -18.57 -4.12 5.20
N SER A 39 -18.47 -5.42 5.42
CA SER A 39 -17.20 -6.17 5.49
C SER A 39 -17.32 -7.53 4.79
N GLY A 40 -16.17 -8.18 4.56
CA GLY A 40 -16.12 -9.46 3.84
C GLY A 40 -16.45 -9.32 2.35
N LEU A 41 -16.28 -8.13 1.80
CA LEU A 41 -16.57 -7.83 0.39
C LEU A 41 -15.48 -8.39 -0.53
N THR A 42 -15.87 -8.74 -1.74
CA THR A 42 -14.98 -9.21 -2.82
C THR A 42 -15.22 -8.45 -4.12
N SER A 43 -14.35 -8.63 -5.10
CA SER A 43 -14.47 -8.00 -6.43
C SER A 43 -15.69 -8.45 -7.26
N SER A 44 -16.48 -9.36 -6.75
CA SER A 44 -17.70 -9.83 -7.41
C SER A 44 -18.95 -9.69 -6.53
N THR A 45 -18.81 -9.17 -5.32
CA THR A 45 -19.94 -8.98 -4.40
C THR A 45 -21.00 -8.10 -5.04
N GLU A 46 -22.24 -8.57 -5.02
CA GLU A 46 -23.44 -7.82 -5.37
C GLU A 46 -24.11 -7.30 -4.10
N ILE A 47 -24.17 -5.99 -3.96
CA ILE A 47 -24.93 -5.32 -2.90
C ILE A 47 -26.31 -5.01 -3.49
N GLN A 48 -27.35 -5.63 -2.94
CA GLN A 48 -28.73 -5.36 -3.32
C GLN A 48 -29.40 -4.54 -2.22
N ILE A 49 -30.14 -3.51 -2.63
CA ILE A 49 -30.81 -2.57 -1.72
C ILE A 49 -32.28 -2.47 -2.15
N ILE A 50 -33.18 -2.50 -1.17
CA ILE A 50 -34.61 -2.32 -1.38
C ILE A 50 -35.15 -1.32 -0.33
N LYS A 51 -36.13 -0.51 -0.71
CA LYS A 51 -36.90 0.29 0.21
C LYS A 51 -38.22 -0.44 0.51
N LYS A 52 -38.49 -0.65 1.78
CA LYS A 52 -39.71 -1.30 2.25
C LYS A 52 -40.95 -0.43 1.94
N GLY A 53 -41.97 -1.07 1.45
CA GLY A 53 -43.29 -0.45 1.30
C GLY A 53 -43.96 -0.19 2.65
N GLY A 54 -45.04 0.56 2.59
CA GLY A 54 -45.90 0.82 3.75
C GLY A 54 -47.25 0.10 3.59
N GLU A 55 -48.25 0.51 4.39
CA GLU A 55 -49.58 -0.13 4.41
C GLU A 55 -50.26 -0.16 3.04
N THR A 56 -50.00 0.79 2.18
CA THR A 56 -50.62 0.92 0.84
C THR A 56 -49.59 0.96 -0.30
N ALA A 57 -48.30 0.81 0.00
CA ALA A 57 -47.23 0.83 -1.00
C ALA A 57 -46.46 -0.50 -1.02
N LEU A 58 -46.18 -1.00 -2.20
CA LEU A 58 -45.28 -2.15 -2.40
C LEU A 58 -43.84 -1.74 -2.14
N ASP A 59 -42.98 -2.74 -1.87
CA ASP A 59 -41.53 -2.53 -1.85
C ASP A 59 -41.03 -1.97 -3.18
N SER A 60 -39.93 -1.22 -3.14
CA SER A 60 -39.31 -0.67 -4.35
C SER A 60 -38.74 -1.80 -5.24
N ALA A 61 -38.41 -1.45 -6.47
CA ALA A 61 -37.51 -2.28 -7.24
C ALA A 61 -36.14 -2.38 -6.54
N ILE A 62 -35.43 -3.51 -6.72
CA ILE A 62 -34.11 -3.73 -6.15
C ILE A 62 -33.08 -2.89 -6.92
N GLN A 63 -32.29 -2.12 -6.18
CA GLN A 63 -31.07 -1.52 -6.68
C GLN A 63 -29.92 -2.49 -6.47
N THR A 64 -29.16 -2.79 -7.52
CA THR A 64 -27.94 -3.64 -7.44
C THR A 64 -26.70 -2.82 -7.70
N ILE A 65 -25.67 -3.01 -6.86
CA ILE A 65 -24.32 -2.46 -7.00
C ILE A 65 -23.38 -3.66 -7.08
N THR A 66 -22.72 -3.83 -8.21
CA THR A 66 -21.70 -4.89 -8.39
C THR A 66 -20.33 -4.28 -8.12
N LEU A 67 -19.58 -4.88 -7.18
CA LEU A 67 -18.27 -4.40 -6.80
C LEU A 67 -17.19 -4.92 -7.76
N THR A 68 -16.14 -4.14 -7.89
CA THR A 68 -14.88 -4.51 -8.53
C THR A 68 -13.73 -4.31 -7.55
N GLN A 69 -12.51 -4.55 -7.95
CA GLN A 69 -11.32 -4.29 -7.14
C GLN A 69 -10.29 -3.53 -7.95
N ALA A 70 -9.66 -2.53 -7.35
CA ALA A 70 -8.56 -1.80 -7.98
C ALA A 70 -7.38 -2.74 -8.26
N ALA A 71 -6.63 -2.46 -9.32
CA ALA A 71 -5.46 -3.25 -9.66
C ALA A 71 -4.35 -3.09 -8.62
N THR A 72 -3.69 -4.21 -8.28
CA THR A 72 -2.50 -4.21 -7.40
C THR A 72 -1.40 -3.36 -8.03
N PRO A 73 -0.71 -2.48 -7.27
CA PRO A 73 0.37 -1.66 -7.77
C PRO A 73 1.54 -2.49 -8.32
N ASN A 74 2.39 -1.85 -9.10
CA ASN A 74 3.70 -2.36 -9.50
C ASN A 74 4.77 -1.33 -9.10
N ALA A 75 4.86 -1.06 -7.81
CA ALA A 75 5.82 -0.12 -7.23
C ALA A 75 7.22 -0.75 -7.15
N THR A 76 8.25 0.08 -7.22
CA THR A 76 9.64 -0.34 -7.03
C THR A 76 10.30 0.49 -5.94
N PHE A 77 11.29 -0.11 -5.25
CA PHE A 77 12.04 0.54 -4.20
C PHE A 77 13.52 0.61 -4.55
N ALA A 78 14.13 1.76 -4.35
CA ALA A 78 15.58 1.96 -4.48
C ALA A 78 16.15 2.50 -3.16
N ALA A 79 17.09 1.79 -2.55
CA ALA A 79 17.77 2.23 -1.35
C ALA A 79 18.65 3.46 -1.65
N THR A 80 18.58 4.48 -0.79
CA THR A 80 19.41 5.71 -0.86
C THR A 80 20.39 5.83 0.29
N GLY A 81 20.27 4.96 1.29
CA GLY A 81 21.15 4.90 2.47
C GLY A 81 20.93 3.62 3.26
N THR A 82 21.47 3.54 4.47
CA THR A 82 21.37 2.36 5.36
C THR A 82 19.98 2.16 5.94
N SER A 83 19.17 3.23 6.03
CA SER A 83 17.81 3.22 6.58
C SER A 83 16.84 4.09 5.77
N THR A 84 17.19 4.43 4.53
CA THR A 84 16.41 5.31 3.66
C THR A 84 16.32 4.75 2.25
N GLY A 85 15.27 5.12 1.53
CA GLY A 85 15.10 4.78 0.13
C GLY A 85 13.96 5.55 -0.52
N THR A 86 13.77 5.36 -1.81
CA THR A 86 12.70 5.98 -2.59
C THR A 86 11.81 4.90 -3.19
N LEU A 87 10.53 5.03 -2.98
CA LEU A 87 9.47 4.25 -3.63
C LEU A 87 9.06 4.99 -4.91
N THR A 88 9.03 4.27 -6.03
CA THR A 88 8.64 4.80 -7.36
C THR A 88 7.64 3.87 -8.03
N GLY A 89 7.08 4.26 -9.18
CA GLY A 89 5.98 3.52 -9.80
C GLY A 89 4.66 3.67 -9.02
N VAL A 90 4.50 4.79 -8.33
CA VAL A 90 3.37 5.11 -7.47
C VAL A 90 2.72 6.42 -7.89
N ASN A 91 1.51 6.73 -7.37
CA ASN A 91 0.81 7.98 -7.64
C ASN A 91 -0.14 8.34 -6.48
N SER A 92 -0.83 9.49 -6.57
CA SER A 92 -1.73 9.99 -5.53
C SER A 92 -3.00 9.14 -5.29
N GLY A 93 -3.30 8.20 -6.19
CA GLY A 93 -4.33 7.18 -6.01
C GLY A 93 -3.89 6.00 -5.13
N MET A 94 -2.67 6.00 -4.62
CA MET A 94 -2.09 4.89 -3.86
C MET A 94 -1.78 5.28 -2.42
N GLN A 95 -1.58 4.26 -1.60
CA GLN A 95 -1.14 4.35 -0.21
C GLN A 95 0.01 3.39 0.03
N TYR A 96 0.86 3.71 1.00
CA TYR A 96 1.88 2.79 1.51
C TYR A 96 1.78 2.64 3.02
N GLN A 97 2.35 1.55 3.52
CA GLN A 97 2.48 1.22 4.94
C GLN A 97 3.84 0.54 5.15
N ILE A 98 4.53 0.82 6.25
CA ILE A 98 5.77 0.14 6.62
C ILE A 98 5.47 -0.79 7.80
N GLY A 99 5.66 -2.09 7.59
CA GLY A 99 5.28 -3.12 8.56
C GLY A 99 3.82 -2.99 8.98
N ASN A 100 3.55 -2.98 10.27
CA ASN A 100 2.20 -2.84 10.84
C ASN A 100 1.83 -1.38 11.20
N GLY A 101 2.52 -0.38 10.63
CA GLY A 101 2.21 1.04 10.85
C GLY A 101 0.87 1.46 10.26
N ALA A 102 0.55 2.75 10.30
CA ALA A 102 -0.62 3.29 9.63
C ALA A 102 -0.41 3.41 8.11
N TRP A 103 -1.49 3.29 7.33
CA TRP A 103 -1.49 3.60 5.91
C TRP A 103 -1.30 5.11 5.71
N SER A 104 -0.40 5.49 4.80
CA SER A 104 -0.10 6.87 4.43
C SER A 104 -0.39 7.10 2.95
N ASP A 105 -1.00 8.24 2.63
CA ASP A 105 -1.26 8.62 1.24
C ASP A 105 0.05 8.97 0.52
N ILE A 106 0.13 8.57 -0.73
CA ILE A 106 1.20 8.98 -1.64
C ILE A 106 0.76 10.24 -2.37
N MET A 107 1.60 11.28 -2.36
CA MET A 107 1.25 12.60 -2.87
C MET A 107 1.75 12.86 -4.30
N GLY A 108 2.58 11.97 -4.86
CA GLY A 108 3.19 12.16 -6.18
C GLY A 108 3.67 10.85 -6.80
N GLU A 109 4.52 10.93 -7.81
CA GLU A 109 5.04 9.77 -8.56
C GLU A 109 6.16 9.02 -7.84
N SER A 110 6.60 9.55 -6.69
CA SER A 110 7.59 8.93 -5.81
C SER A 110 7.40 9.38 -4.37
N THR A 111 7.93 8.59 -3.43
CA THR A 111 7.91 8.90 -1.99
C THR A 111 9.24 8.48 -1.37
N ALA A 112 9.88 9.41 -0.64
CA ALA A 112 11.06 9.12 0.17
C ALA A 112 10.63 8.43 1.47
N LEU A 113 11.28 7.33 1.81
CA LEU A 113 11.03 6.53 3.00
C LEU A 113 12.26 6.56 3.92
N THR A 114 12.01 6.59 5.23
CA THR A 114 13.05 6.62 6.28
C THR A 114 12.72 5.62 7.38
N GLY A 115 13.68 5.37 8.29
CA GLY A 115 13.49 4.42 9.39
C GLY A 115 13.43 2.97 8.97
N LEU A 116 13.96 2.65 7.79
CA LEU A 116 13.97 1.30 7.22
C LEU A 116 15.10 0.46 7.81
N TYR A 117 14.90 -0.86 7.88
CA TYR A 117 15.90 -1.82 8.34
C TYR A 117 15.72 -3.16 7.59
N LYS A 118 16.67 -4.05 7.74
CA LYS A 118 16.56 -5.41 7.18
C LYS A 118 15.30 -6.11 7.68
N GLY A 119 14.51 -6.65 6.75
CA GLY A 119 13.23 -7.30 7.04
C GLY A 119 12.04 -6.35 7.13
N SER A 120 12.22 -5.02 7.00
CA SER A 120 11.07 -4.12 6.81
C SER A 120 10.29 -4.54 5.57
N VAL A 121 8.97 -4.60 5.69
CA VAL A 121 8.06 -4.82 4.56
C VAL A 121 7.37 -3.50 4.24
N ILE A 122 7.44 -3.07 2.99
CA ILE A 122 6.69 -1.93 2.47
C ILE A 122 5.49 -2.52 1.75
N HIS A 123 4.29 -2.25 2.27
CA HIS A 123 3.03 -2.59 1.63
C HIS A 123 2.57 -1.40 0.79
N VAL A 124 2.17 -1.62 -0.46
CA VAL A 124 1.62 -0.58 -1.35
C VAL A 124 0.29 -1.06 -1.90
N ARG A 125 -0.73 -0.20 -1.87
CA ARG A 125 -2.06 -0.51 -2.42
C ARG A 125 -2.63 0.66 -3.22
N THR A 126 -3.51 0.36 -4.17
CA THR A 126 -4.32 1.35 -4.90
C THR A 126 -5.62 1.60 -4.15
N LYS A 127 -5.99 2.86 -3.94
CA LYS A 127 -7.29 3.24 -3.36
C LYS A 127 -8.42 2.87 -4.32
N GLY A 128 -9.52 2.40 -3.76
CA GLY A 128 -10.73 2.16 -4.53
C GLY A 128 -11.41 3.48 -4.96
N THR A 129 -12.15 3.44 -6.05
CA THR A 129 -12.96 4.56 -6.54
C THR A 129 -14.28 4.03 -7.10
N GLY A 130 -15.38 4.77 -6.91
CA GLY A 130 -16.71 4.33 -7.34
C GLY A 130 -17.10 3.01 -6.64
N THR A 131 -17.35 1.96 -7.42
CA THR A 131 -17.67 0.62 -6.90
C THR A 131 -16.44 -0.30 -6.75
N ALA A 132 -15.23 0.22 -6.98
CA ALA A 132 -14.01 -0.56 -6.80
C ALA A 132 -13.55 -0.53 -5.35
N LEU A 133 -13.32 -1.71 -4.76
CA LEU A 133 -12.60 -1.88 -3.50
C LEU A 133 -11.13 -1.46 -3.67
N PHE A 134 -10.42 -1.18 -2.57
CA PHE A 134 -8.97 -1.00 -2.62
C PHE A 134 -8.32 -2.28 -3.14
N SER A 135 -7.18 -2.16 -3.81
CA SER A 135 -6.44 -3.34 -4.27
C SER A 135 -5.94 -4.19 -3.10
N GLN A 136 -5.57 -5.43 -3.39
CA GLN A 136 -4.63 -6.15 -2.54
C GLN A 136 -3.30 -5.38 -2.48
N SER A 137 -2.53 -5.57 -1.41
CA SER A 137 -1.21 -4.94 -1.29
C SER A 137 -0.19 -5.65 -2.15
N GLN A 138 0.72 -4.86 -2.73
CA GLN A 138 2.02 -5.33 -3.17
C GLN A 138 2.98 -5.22 -1.99
N ASP A 139 3.73 -6.28 -1.70
CA ASP A 139 4.67 -6.32 -0.60
C ASP A 139 6.11 -6.32 -1.11
N ILE A 140 6.92 -5.39 -0.58
CA ILE A 140 8.35 -5.26 -0.90
C ILE A 140 9.13 -5.48 0.40
N THR A 141 9.78 -6.65 0.51
CA THR A 141 10.62 -6.98 1.66
C THR A 141 12.04 -6.47 1.44
N LEU A 142 12.56 -5.74 2.42
CA LEU A 142 13.89 -5.12 2.32
C LEU A 142 14.99 -6.04 2.86
N GLU A 143 16.07 -6.13 2.10
CA GLU A 143 17.30 -6.79 2.51
C GLU A 143 18.39 -5.76 2.82
N GLN A 144 19.37 -6.14 3.61
CA GLN A 144 20.56 -5.34 3.88
C GLN A 144 21.75 -5.92 3.11
N ALA A 145 22.49 -5.07 2.42
CA ALA A 145 23.75 -5.48 1.81
C ALA A 145 24.71 -6.05 2.86
N ALA A 146 25.48 -7.07 2.50
CA ALA A 146 26.47 -7.65 3.40
C ALA A 146 27.52 -6.61 3.80
N THR A 147 27.98 -6.69 5.05
CA THR A 147 29.08 -5.84 5.51
C THR A 147 30.35 -6.18 4.71
N PRO A 148 31.05 -5.19 4.15
CA PRO A 148 32.28 -5.40 3.43
C PRO A 148 33.37 -6.06 4.32
N THR A 149 34.18 -6.91 3.72
CA THR A 149 35.37 -7.55 4.37
C THR A 149 36.66 -6.98 3.79
N ALA A 150 36.70 -5.69 3.48
CA ALA A 150 37.84 -5.02 2.90
C ALA A 150 39.05 -5.03 3.86
N THR A 151 40.24 -5.15 3.29
CA THR A 151 41.52 -5.07 4.01
C THR A 151 42.36 -3.91 3.47
N PHE A 152 43.18 -3.33 4.34
CA PHE A 152 44.09 -2.23 3.96
C PHE A 152 45.55 -2.66 4.14
N ALA A 153 46.39 -2.40 3.16
CA ALA A 153 47.83 -2.57 3.21
C ALA A 153 48.53 -1.23 2.95
N ALA A 154 49.34 -0.77 3.89
CA ALA A 154 50.18 0.42 3.71
C ALA A 154 51.27 0.12 2.66
N THR A 155 51.43 1.04 1.69
CA THR A 155 52.44 0.98 0.63
C THR A 155 53.48 2.10 0.71
N GLY A 156 53.33 3.03 1.67
CA GLY A 156 54.21 4.15 1.94
C GLY A 156 53.79 4.90 3.18
N THR A 157 54.43 6.06 3.47
CA THR A 157 54.18 6.87 4.66
C THR A 157 52.78 7.49 4.70
N SER A 158 52.17 7.72 3.54
CA SER A 158 50.84 8.30 3.37
C SER A 158 49.99 7.62 2.29
N THR A 159 50.37 6.43 1.86
CA THR A 159 49.73 5.68 0.81
C THR A 159 49.43 4.25 1.22
N GLY A 160 48.41 3.66 0.65
CA GLY A 160 48.04 2.27 0.87
C GLY A 160 47.04 1.77 -0.15
N THR A 161 46.85 0.47 -0.17
CA THR A 161 45.91 -0.22 -1.05
C THR A 161 44.77 -0.81 -0.23
N LEU A 162 43.56 -0.57 -0.67
CA LEU A 162 42.34 -1.20 -0.16
C LEU A 162 42.00 -2.40 -1.06
N SER A 163 41.90 -3.59 -0.47
CA SER A 163 41.59 -4.84 -1.18
C SER A 163 40.29 -5.47 -0.67
N GLY A 164 39.71 -6.39 -1.45
CA GLY A 164 38.42 -7.00 -1.13
C GLY A 164 37.24 -6.06 -1.36
N VAL A 165 37.39 -5.11 -2.27
CA VAL A 165 36.38 -4.09 -2.62
C VAL A 165 35.90 -4.31 -4.06
N THR A 166 34.66 -3.83 -4.32
CA THR A 166 34.00 -3.91 -5.64
C THR A 166 33.39 -2.56 -6.02
N SER A 167 33.03 -2.39 -7.28
CA SER A 167 32.46 -1.16 -7.82
C SER A 167 31.13 -0.72 -7.17
N GLY A 168 30.44 -1.59 -6.42
CA GLY A 168 29.23 -1.24 -5.65
C GLY A 168 29.52 -0.65 -4.27
N MET A 169 30.78 -0.57 -3.87
CA MET A 169 31.20 -0.09 -2.54
C MET A 169 31.65 1.35 -2.58
N LYS A 170 31.68 1.97 -1.38
CA LYS A 170 32.24 3.29 -1.13
C LYS A 170 33.19 3.22 0.07
N TYR A 171 34.20 4.03 0.08
CA TYR A 171 35.06 4.21 1.23
C TYR A 171 35.16 5.69 1.63
N LYS A 172 35.56 5.96 2.85
CA LYS A 172 35.96 7.31 3.32
C LYS A 172 37.18 7.20 4.22
N ILE A 173 37.96 8.25 4.28
CA ILE A 173 39.10 8.40 5.16
C ILE A 173 38.73 9.41 6.26
N GLY A 174 38.76 8.98 7.52
CA GLY A 174 38.36 9.80 8.66
C GLY A 174 36.92 10.33 8.50
N ASN A 175 36.74 11.64 8.68
CA ASN A 175 35.47 12.34 8.53
C ASN A 175 35.24 12.92 7.13
N GLY A 176 36.03 12.52 6.12
CA GLY A 176 35.87 12.96 4.73
C GLY A 176 34.61 12.43 4.05
N GLU A 177 34.41 12.83 2.81
CA GLU A 177 33.28 12.41 1.99
C GLU A 177 33.37 10.94 1.56
N TRP A 178 32.23 10.30 1.26
CA TRP A 178 32.20 8.97 0.71
C TRP A 178 32.63 8.94 -0.76
N ILE A 179 33.66 8.20 -1.08
CA ILE A 179 34.23 8.03 -2.42
C ILE A 179 33.79 6.69 -2.98
N ALA A 180 33.19 6.72 -4.18
CA ALA A 180 32.78 5.49 -4.87
C ALA A 180 34.01 4.75 -5.41
N ILE A 181 33.98 3.41 -5.31
CA ILE A 181 34.99 2.54 -5.94
C ILE A 181 34.54 2.28 -7.37
N SER A 182 35.33 2.70 -8.34
CA SER A 182 35.01 2.65 -9.78
C SER A 182 35.53 1.38 -10.48
N SER A 183 36.46 0.65 -9.85
CA SER A 183 37.04 -0.60 -10.38
C SER A 183 37.40 -1.54 -9.24
N ASN A 184 37.56 -2.80 -9.57
CA ASN A 184 38.08 -3.85 -8.63
C ASN A 184 39.60 -3.78 -8.54
#